data_c4b2ec80595e466dd7415aa5a1c2d49b
#
_entry.id   c4b2ec80595e466dd7415aa5a1c2d49b
#
_cell.length_a   1.000
_cell.length_b   1.000
_cell.length_c   1.000
_cell.angle_alpha   90.00
_cell.angle_beta   90.00
_cell.angle_gamma   90.00
#
_symmetry.space_group_name_H-M   'P 1'
#
loop_
_entity.id
_entity.type
_entity.pdbx_description
1 polymer ?
#
loop_
_entity_poly.entity_id
_entity_poly.type
_entity_poly.pdbx_seq_one_letter_code
_entity_poly.pdbx_strand_id
1 'polypeptide(L)'
;GIDVAGKTGTSNDSIDAWFCGFTPDLQIIIWYGNDDYKPMRKVEGGGRTAAPVFARFLANYLKEYPQTKRNFTVPDGVFSRSYNGKDEYYTKISPLPKPRESDGDGAL
;
A
#
# COMPACT_ATOMS: atom_id res chain seq x y z
N GLY A 1 -0.17 14.76 -8.80
CA GLY A 1 -0.42 13.50 -8.11
C GLY A 1 -0.23 13.61 -6.60
N ILE A 2 -0.52 12.54 -5.92
CA ILE A 2 -0.36 12.42 -4.47
C ILE A 2 0.26 11.06 -4.15
N ASP A 3 1.17 11.03 -3.19
CA ASP A 3 1.74 9.78 -2.69
C ASP A 3 0.70 9.02 -1.86
N VAL A 4 0.52 7.76 -2.18
CA VAL A 4 -0.41 6.86 -1.49
C VAL A 4 0.29 5.55 -1.21
N ALA A 5 0.15 5.06 -0.01
CA ALA A 5 0.49 3.69 0.35
C ALA A 5 -0.80 2.95 0.73
N GLY A 6 -0.93 1.70 0.32
CA GLY A 6 -2.14 0.96 0.59
C GLY A 6 -1.99 -0.54 0.43
N LYS A 7 -2.93 -1.25 1.02
CA LYS A 7 -2.98 -2.71 0.98
C LYS A 7 -4.41 -3.19 0.97
N THR A 8 -4.70 -4.14 0.10
CA THR A 8 -5.97 -4.86 0.08
C THR A 8 -5.94 -6.01 1.10
N GLY A 9 -7.11 -6.37 1.59
CA GLY A 9 -7.31 -7.57 2.39
C GLY A 9 -8.64 -8.22 2.04
N THR A 10 -8.65 -9.53 1.91
CA THR A 10 -9.85 -10.31 1.66
C THR A 10 -9.80 -11.54 2.56
N SER A 11 -10.88 -11.80 3.30
CA SER A 11 -10.95 -13.01 4.12
C SER A 11 -11.03 -14.27 3.24
N ASN A 12 -10.58 -15.41 3.77
CA ASN A 12 -10.45 -16.65 3.02
C ASN A 12 -11.76 -17.15 2.39
N ASP A 13 -12.89 -16.85 3.03
CA ASP A 13 -14.23 -17.23 2.57
C ASP A 13 -14.98 -16.07 1.91
N SER A 14 -14.27 -15.03 1.53
CA SER A 14 -14.83 -13.86 0.85
C SER A 14 -15.97 -13.16 1.60
N ILE A 15 -15.93 -13.20 2.93
CA ILE A 15 -16.91 -12.51 3.79
C ILE A 15 -16.59 -11.03 3.87
N ASP A 16 -15.31 -10.69 3.97
CA ASP A 16 -14.84 -9.32 4.14
C ASP A 16 -13.85 -8.95 3.03
N ALA A 17 -14.05 -7.77 2.47
CA ALA A 17 -13.08 -7.13 1.61
C ALA A 17 -12.65 -5.79 2.24
N TRP A 18 -11.36 -5.56 2.32
CA TRP A 18 -10.76 -4.40 2.93
C TRP A 18 -9.84 -3.68 1.97
N PHE A 19 -9.77 -2.39 2.11
CA PHE A 19 -8.65 -1.60 1.61
C PHE A 19 -8.24 -0.62 2.71
N CYS A 20 -6.98 -0.66 3.09
CA CYS A 20 -6.39 0.27 4.04
C CYS A 20 -5.36 1.10 3.29
N GLY A 21 -5.50 2.41 3.28
CA GLY A 21 -4.59 3.28 2.59
C GLY A 21 -4.35 4.58 3.32
N PHE A 22 -3.25 5.22 3.03
CA PHE A 22 -2.95 6.52 3.60
C PHE A 22 -2.14 7.40 2.65
N THR A 23 -2.37 8.68 2.81
CA THR A 23 -1.59 9.77 2.22
C THR A 23 -0.73 10.40 3.32
N PRO A 24 0.09 11.41 3.02
CA PRO A 24 0.81 12.12 4.07
C PRO A 24 -0.07 12.69 5.20
N ASP A 25 -1.32 13.05 4.91
CA ASP A 25 -2.21 13.70 5.88
C ASP A 25 -3.45 12.88 6.27
N LEU A 26 -3.77 11.81 5.54
CA LEU A 26 -5.06 11.15 5.68
C LEU A 26 -4.89 9.63 5.66
N GLN A 27 -5.57 8.97 6.58
CA GLN A 27 -5.72 7.52 6.56
C GLN A 27 -7.18 7.16 6.31
N ILE A 28 -7.41 6.23 5.38
CA ILE A 28 -8.74 5.79 5.01
C ILE A 28 -8.77 4.27 5.04
N ILE A 29 -9.75 3.72 5.73
CA ILE A 29 -10.01 2.28 5.76
C ILE A 29 -11.40 2.06 5.19
N ILE A 30 -11.48 1.21 4.18
CA ILE A 30 -12.74 0.81 3.55
C ILE A 30 -12.99 -0.65 3.84
N TRP A 31 -14.16 -0.93 4.36
CA TRP A 31 -14.69 -2.28 4.51
C TRP A 31 -15.89 -2.48 3.60
N TYR A 32 -15.94 -3.61 2.96
CA TYR A 32 -17.06 -4.03 2.12
C TYR A 32 -17.43 -5.47 2.48
N GLY A 33 -18.72 -5.70 2.73
CA GLY A 33 -19.22 -7.00 3.12
C GLY A 33 -20.74 -6.99 3.27
N ASN A 34 -21.28 -8.15 3.57
CA ASN A 34 -22.70 -8.30 3.87
C ASN A 34 -22.94 -8.18 5.39
N ASP A 35 -24.05 -7.54 5.77
CA ASP A 35 -24.40 -7.36 7.19
C ASP A 35 -24.66 -8.68 7.92
N ASP A 36 -25.06 -9.71 7.19
CA ASP A 36 -25.36 -11.04 7.71
C ASP A 36 -24.17 -12.00 7.67
N TYR A 37 -22.97 -11.49 7.37
CA TYR A 37 -21.72 -12.25 7.25
C TYR A 37 -21.75 -13.36 6.17
N LYS A 38 -22.65 -13.25 5.20
CA LYS A 38 -22.64 -14.18 4.07
C LYS A 38 -21.47 -13.85 3.14
N PRO A 39 -20.88 -14.88 2.50
CA PRO A 39 -19.83 -14.66 1.53
C PRO A 39 -20.28 -13.76 0.39
N MET A 40 -19.38 -12.87 -0.05
CA MET A 40 -19.53 -12.14 -1.29
C MET A 40 -19.26 -13.04 -2.48
N ARG A 41 -19.54 -12.57 -3.69
CA ARG A 41 -19.13 -13.28 -4.91
C ARG A 41 -17.62 -13.39 -4.98
N LYS A 42 -17.11 -14.46 -5.58
CA LYS A 42 -15.66 -14.74 -5.70
C LYS A 42 -14.85 -13.59 -6.33
N VAL A 43 -15.50 -12.77 -7.15
CA VAL A 43 -14.83 -11.64 -7.84
C VAL A 43 -14.83 -10.35 -7.03
N GLU A 44 -15.39 -10.33 -5.83
CA GLU A 44 -15.58 -9.14 -5.00
C GLU A 44 -14.51 -9.01 -3.91
N GLY A 45 -13.25 -9.27 -4.23
CA GLY A 45 -12.12 -9.02 -3.32
C GLY A 45 -11.81 -7.54 -3.14
N GLY A 46 -10.96 -7.22 -2.15
CA GLY A 46 -10.62 -5.83 -1.78
C GLY A 46 -10.11 -4.97 -2.93
N GLY A 47 -9.43 -5.56 -3.93
CA GLY A 47 -8.97 -4.84 -5.10
C GLY A 47 -10.08 -4.45 -6.10
N ARG A 48 -11.21 -5.13 -6.05
CA ARG A 48 -12.34 -4.88 -6.97
C ARG A 48 -13.49 -4.12 -6.32
N THR A 49 -13.57 -4.09 -5.00
CA THR A 49 -14.66 -3.47 -4.25
C THR A 49 -14.18 -2.28 -3.42
N ALA A 50 -13.34 -2.52 -2.43
CA ALA A 50 -12.91 -1.51 -1.48
C ALA A 50 -11.90 -0.52 -2.09
N ALA A 51 -10.96 -0.99 -2.91
CA ALA A 51 -9.95 -0.10 -3.52
C ALA A 51 -10.55 0.96 -4.46
N PRO A 52 -11.51 0.65 -5.34
CA PRO A 52 -12.16 1.68 -6.14
C PRO A 52 -12.92 2.73 -5.32
N VAL A 53 -13.53 2.33 -4.20
CA VAL A 53 -14.19 3.27 -3.28
C VAL A 53 -13.17 4.20 -2.63
N PHE A 54 -12.04 3.64 -2.20
CA PHE A 54 -10.92 4.44 -1.68
C PHE A 54 -10.46 5.48 -2.71
N ALA A 55 -10.23 5.06 -3.95
CA ALA A 55 -9.77 5.95 -5.01
C ALA A 55 -10.75 7.09 -5.29
N ARG A 56 -12.04 6.77 -5.33
CA ARG A 56 -13.11 7.77 -5.53
C ARG A 56 -13.20 8.74 -4.34
N PHE A 57 -13.15 8.23 -3.14
CA PHE A 57 -13.15 9.06 -1.94
C PHE A 57 -11.95 10.01 -1.93
N LEU A 58 -10.76 9.51 -2.21
CA LEU A 58 -9.55 10.33 -2.25
C LEU A 58 -9.63 11.40 -3.33
N ALA A 59 -10.13 11.06 -4.53
CA ALA A 59 -10.29 12.04 -5.59
C ALA A 59 -11.23 13.18 -5.17
N ASN A 60 -12.33 12.88 -4.51
CA ASN A 60 -13.25 13.88 -3.99
C ASN A 60 -12.64 14.69 -2.84
N TYR A 61 -11.92 14.04 -1.95
CA TYR A 61 -11.21 14.70 -0.86
C TYR A 61 -10.21 15.74 -1.37
N LEU A 62 -9.46 15.40 -2.42
CA LEU A 62 -8.46 16.30 -3.00
C LEU A 62 -9.11 17.53 -3.66
N LYS A 63 -10.32 17.42 -4.14
CA LYS A 63 -11.08 18.57 -4.67
C LYS A 63 -11.54 19.51 -3.54
N GLU A 64 -12.01 18.94 -2.43
CA GLU A 64 -12.45 19.71 -1.26
C GLU A 64 -11.27 20.33 -0.49
N TYR A 65 -10.16 19.62 -0.41
CA TYR A 65 -8.98 20.01 0.36
C TYR A 65 -7.73 20.04 -0.53
N PRO A 66 -7.67 20.98 -1.49
CA PRO A 66 -6.56 20.99 -2.47
C PRO A 66 -5.20 21.30 -1.85
N GLN A 67 -5.16 21.80 -0.62
CA GLN A 67 -3.92 22.14 0.09
C GLN A 67 -3.37 21.01 0.96
N THR A 68 -4.01 19.84 0.93
CA THR A 68 -3.49 18.69 1.65
C THR A 68 -2.07 18.34 1.19
N LYS A 69 -1.26 17.86 2.11
CA LYS A 69 0.12 17.45 1.81
C LYS A 69 0.12 16.28 0.83
N ARG A 70 0.92 16.38 -0.23
CA ARG A 70 0.88 15.42 -1.34
C ARG A 70 2.05 14.45 -1.38
N ASN A 71 3.13 14.74 -0.65
CA ASN A 71 4.33 13.91 -0.68
C ASN A 71 4.72 13.46 0.70
N PHE A 72 5.09 12.19 0.83
CA PHE A 72 5.74 11.70 2.04
C PHE A 72 7.12 12.35 2.16
N THR A 73 7.48 12.68 3.39
CA THR A 73 8.83 13.17 3.71
C THR A 73 9.63 12.04 4.33
N VAL A 74 10.86 11.89 3.85
CA VAL A 74 11.81 10.96 4.47
C VAL A 74 12.36 11.59 5.73
N PRO A 75 12.14 11.01 6.92
CA PRO A 75 12.64 11.62 8.17
C PRO A 75 14.15 11.49 8.27
N ASP A 76 14.73 12.35 9.13
CA ASP A 76 16.15 12.27 9.46
C ASP A 76 16.48 10.88 10.02
N GLY A 77 17.62 10.32 9.61
CA GLY A 77 18.06 9.00 10.04
C GLY A 77 17.51 7.84 9.20
N VAL A 78 16.66 8.14 8.23
CA VAL A 78 16.22 7.17 7.21
C VAL A 78 16.97 7.48 5.91
N PHE A 79 17.59 6.47 5.35
CA PHE A 79 18.37 6.55 4.12
C PHE A 79 17.73 5.68 3.05
N SER A 80 17.99 6.00 1.80
CA SER A 80 17.56 5.17 0.68
C SER A 80 18.72 4.85 -0.24
N ARG A 81 18.67 3.70 -0.85
CA ARG A 81 19.54 3.36 -1.97
C ARG A 81 18.89 2.32 -2.88
N SER A 82 19.40 2.23 -4.09
CA SER A 82 18.96 1.18 -5.01
C SER A 82 19.45 -0.19 -4.52
N TYR A 83 18.51 -1.11 -4.41
CA TYR A 83 18.74 -2.47 -3.97
C TYR A 83 17.88 -3.42 -4.83
N ASN A 84 18.50 -4.33 -5.54
CA ASN A 84 17.81 -5.23 -6.48
C ASN A 84 16.89 -4.50 -7.47
N GLY A 85 17.32 -3.35 -7.97
CA GLY A 85 16.58 -2.56 -8.96
C GLY A 85 15.43 -1.73 -8.40
N LYS A 86 15.31 -1.62 -7.10
CA LYS A 86 14.32 -0.79 -6.41
C LYS A 86 15.00 0.11 -5.39
N ASP A 87 14.41 1.27 -5.15
CA ASP A 87 14.83 2.12 -4.04
C ASP A 87 14.28 1.55 -2.74
N GLU A 88 15.18 1.20 -1.85
CA GLU A 88 14.85 0.65 -0.53
C GLU A 88 15.32 1.61 0.56
N TYR A 89 14.53 1.67 1.63
CA TYR A 89 14.82 2.51 2.78
C TYR A 89 15.44 1.69 3.91
N TYR A 90 16.34 2.30 4.64
CA TYR A 90 17.03 1.66 5.76
C TYR A 90 17.45 2.68 6.82
N THR A 91 17.78 2.18 7.99
CA THR A 91 18.34 2.96 9.08
C THR A 91 19.64 2.35 9.57
N LYS A 92 20.36 3.04 10.45
CA LYS A 92 21.61 2.49 11.03
C LYS A 92 21.37 1.21 11.83
N ILE A 93 20.21 1.08 12.48
CA ILE A 93 19.85 -0.09 13.28
C ILE A 93 19.08 -1.16 12.49
N SER A 94 18.65 -0.84 11.30
CA SER A 94 17.99 -1.75 10.36
C SER A 94 18.58 -1.58 8.97
N PRO A 95 19.83 -2.03 8.76
CA PRO A 95 20.49 -1.90 7.48
C PRO A 95 19.88 -2.84 6.44
N LEU A 96 20.07 -2.52 5.17
CA LEU A 96 19.73 -3.45 4.10
C LEU A 96 20.59 -4.72 4.20
N PRO A 97 20.03 -5.90 3.90
CA PRO A 97 20.79 -7.11 3.80
C PRO A 97 21.92 -6.96 2.77
N LYS A 98 23.03 -7.63 3.00
CA LYS A 98 24.06 -7.71 1.96
C LYS A 98 23.43 -8.35 0.72
N PRO A 99 23.69 -7.81 -0.50
CA PRO A 99 23.28 -8.50 -1.71
C PRO A 99 23.77 -9.94 -1.62
N ARG A 100 22.89 -10.89 -1.90
CA ARG A 100 23.38 -12.25 -2.14
C ARG A 100 24.42 -12.13 -3.23
N GLU A 101 25.64 -12.55 -2.93
CA GLU A 101 26.57 -12.84 -3.99
C GLU A 101 25.78 -13.74 -4.93
N SER A 102 25.56 -13.29 -6.14
CA SER A 102 25.06 -14.20 -7.14
C SER A 102 25.99 -15.40 -7.01
N ASP A 103 25.44 -16.55 -6.77
CA ASP A 103 26.17 -17.79 -7.02
C ASP A 103 26.50 -17.75 -8.50
N GLY A 104 27.40 -16.88 -8.82
CA GLY A 104 27.62 -16.41 -10.09
C GLY A 104 28.39 -17.35 -10.85
N ASP A 105 28.31 -18.14 -10.83
CA ASP A 105 28.98 -18.81 -11.68
C ASP A 105 28.74 -20.16 -11.85
N GLY A 106 27.47 -20.47 -11.79
CA GLY A 106 27.07 -21.56 -12.54
C GLY A 106 27.42 -21.43 -14.01
N ALA A 107 28.13 -20.42 -14.24
CA ALA A 107 28.55 -20.25 -15.58
C ALA A 107 29.51 -21.34 -15.95
N LEU A 108 29.03 -22.10 -16.68
CA LEU A 108 29.85 -22.74 -17.65
C LEU A 108 29.37 -22.33 -18.99
#